data_9ccec13654a3c4ff2c883811017107cb
#
_entry.id   9ccec13654a3c4ff2c883811017107cb
#
_cell.length_a   1.000
_cell.length_b   1.000
_cell.length_c   1.000
_cell.angle_alpha   90.00
_cell.angle_beta   90.00
_cell.angle_gamma   90.00
#
_symmetry.space_group_name_H-M   'P 1'
#
loop_
_entity.id
_entity.type
_entity.pdbx_description
1 polymer ?
#
loop_
_entity_poly.entity_id
_entity_poly.type
_entity_poly.pdbx_seq_one_letter_code
_entity_poly.pdbx_strand_id
1 'polypeptide(L)'
;TAETSAPVYDEIRPEITQWMRQPAILVFSKTMGWRHNEGIAGADKYFVELSRERGYGIFTTVNSAVFNAEDLARFEVVVFNNVTGDALSPQQELAFQDWLEAGGAWIGIHGSGDHTHADWPWYAEGLIGPTFIGHPQTPHFNEVRIETLAQDHPIMAGLPDVWRHNDEW
;
A
#
# COMPACT_ATOMS: atom_id res chain seq x y z
N THR A 1 11.16 4.55 -18.16
CA THR A 1 11.43 5.01 -16.78
C THR A 1 10.27 5.91 -16.38
N ALA A 2 9.50 5.51 -15.37
CA ALA A 2 8.51 6.38 -14.79
C ALA A 2 9.22 7.65 -14.28
N GLU A 3 8.77 8.82 -14.73
CA GLU A 3 9.30 10.07 -14.21
C GLU A 3 8.80 10.20 -12.76
N THR A 4 9.71 10.18 -11.80
CA THR A 4 9.39 10.50 -10.41
C THR A 4 9.52 12.01 -10.22
N SER A 5 8.58 12.59 -9.46
CA SER A 5 8.68 13.96 -8.99
C SER A 5 9.75 14.08 -7.91
N ALA A 6 10.30 15.27 -7.74
CA ALA A 6 11.15 15.54 -6.57
C ALA A 6 10.33 15.24 -5.28
N PRO A 7 10.95 14.60 -4.27
CA PRO A 7 10.23 14.24 -3.05
C PRO A 7 9.69 15.48 -2.32
N VAL A 8 8.47 15.34 -1.81
CA VAL A 8 7.82 16.36 -0.97
C VAL A 8 7.33 15.65 0.28
N TYR A 9 7.94 15.93 1.40
CA TYR A 9 7.58 15.32 2.68
C TYR A 9 6.66 16.24 3.47
N ASP A 10 5.59 15.67 4.02
CA ASP A 10 4.69 16.41 4.90
C ASP A 10 5.28 16.44 6.32
N GLU A 11 5.28 17.60 6.94
CA GLU A 11 5.80 17.81 8.30
C GLU A 11 4.68 18.05 9.32
N ILE A 12 3.52 18.51 8.85
CA ILE A 12 2.37 18.80 9.69
C ILE A 12 1.47 17.56 9.76
N ARG A 13 1.36 16.99 10.96
CA ARG A 13 0.52 15.81 11.19
C ARG A 13 -0.94 16.07 10.83
N PRO A 14 -1.61 15.12 10.15
CA PRO A 14 -3.04 15.23 9.91
C PRO A 14 -3.82 15.07 11.23
N GLU A 15 -4.98 15.70 11.30
CA GLU A 15 -5.87 15.52 12.44
C GLU A 15 -6.57 14.16 12.34
N ILE A 16 -6.28 13.26 13.28
CA ILE A 16 -6.93 11.96 13.40
C ILE A 16 -7.89 12.00 14.58
N THR A 17 -9.18 11.76 14.33
CA THR A 17 -10.19 11.79 15.39
C THR A 17 -9.84 10.84 16.55
N GLN A 18 -9.95 11.33 17.77
CA GLN A 18 -9.77 10.51 18.98
C GLN A 18 -10.83 9.42 19.15
N TRP A 19 -11.95 9.52 18.42
CA TRP A 19 -13.08 8.59 18.47
C TRP A 19 -13.01 7.51 17.37
N MET A 20 -11.85 7.33 16.76
CA MET A 20 -11.66 6.28 15.75
C MET A 20 -11.88 4.90 16.39
N ARG A 21 -12.74 4.09 15.75
CA ARG A 21 -13.00 2.72 16.20
C ARG A 21 -11.73 1.87 16.08
N GLN A 22 -11.68 0.83 16.90
CA GLN A 22 -10.64 -0.19 16.85
C GLN A 22 -11.26 -1.56 16.50
N PRO A 23 -10.53 -2.43 15.79
CA PRO A 23 -9.25 -2.18 15.13
C PRO A 23 -9.36 -1.14 14.00
N ALA A 24 -8.26 -0.45 13.68
CA ALA A 24 -8.27 0.61 12.69
C ALA A 24 -7.28 0.35 11.53
N ILE A 25 -7.64 0.87 10.36
CA ILE A 25 -6.87 0.75 9.12
C ILE A 25 -6.43 2.15 8.67
N LEU A 26 -5.14 2.32 8.42
CA LEU A 26 -4.59 3.47 7.70
C LEU A 26 -4.51 3.13 6.22
N VAL A 27 -5.15 3.90 5.35
CA VAL A 27 -5.00 3.79 3.89
C VAL A 27 -4.23 5.01 3.40
N PHE A 28 -3.02 4.78 2.93
CA PHE A 28 -2.09 5.81 2.46
C PHE A 28 -1.93 5.71 0.95
N SER A 29 -2.13 6.83 0.22
CA SER A 29 -2.15 6.84 -1.25
C SER A 29 -1.36 7.99 -1.87
N LYS A 30 -0.24 8.39 -1.24
CA LYS A 30 0.66 9.41 -1.79
C LYS A 30 1.44 8.86 -2.97
N THR A 31 1.50 9.63 -4.04
CA THR A 31 2.21 9.27 -5.27
C THR A 31 3.19 10.37 -5.66
N MET A 32 4.48 10.02 -5.72
CA MET A 32 5.58 10.88 -6.21
C MET A 32 6.11 10.38 -7.56
N GLY A 33 5.55 9.29 -8.09
CA GLY A 33 5.75 8.72 -9.41
C GLY A 33 4.43 8.64 -10.19
N TRP A 34 4.23 7.55 -10.92
CA TRP A 34 3.00 7.33 -11.68
C TRP A 34 1.78 7.19 -10.74
N ARG A 35 0.66 7.84 -11.12
CA ARG A 35 -0.56 7.81 -10.32
C ARG A 35 -1.67 7.01 -11.00
N HIS A 36 -2.08 5.92 -10.37
CA HIS A 36 -3.20 5.08 -10.79
C HIS A 36 -4.53 5.61 -10.24
N ASN A 37 -5.12 6.61 -10.88
CA ASN A 37 -6.30 7.33 -10.35
C ASN A 37 -7.48 6.41 -10.05
N GLU A 38 -7.83 5.52 -10.99
CA GLU A 38 -8.95 4.60 -10.87
C GLU A 38 -8.67 3.51 -9.81
N GLY A 39 -7.47 2.97 -9.79
CA GLY A 39 -7.03 1.98 -8.81
C GLY A 39 -7.05 2.54 -7.39
N ILE A 40 -6.55 3.75 -7.20
CA ILE A 40 -6.57 4.46 -5.90
C ILE A 40 -8.02 4.66 -5.45
N ALA A 41 -8.87 5.22 -6.30
CA ALA A 41 -10.27 5.48 -5.97
C ALA A 41 -11.04 4.18 -5.67
N GLY A 42 -10.79 3.12 -6.43
CA GLY A 42 -11.39 1.80 -6.23
C GLY A 42 -10.99 1.18 -4.89
N ALA A 43 -9.71 1.20 -4.56
CA ALA A 43 -9.22 0.67 -3.30
C ALA A 43 -9.69 1.50 -2.09
N ASP A 44 -9.65 2.83 -2.15
CA ASP A 44 -10.19 3.69 -1.09
C ASP A 44 -11.67 3.37 -0.82
N LYS A 45 -12.48 3.25 -1.86
CA LYS A 45 -13.89 2.86 -1.74
C LYS A 45 -14.04 1.50 -1.07
N TYR A 46 -13.28 0.50 -1.53
CA TYR A 46 -13.32 -0.85 -0.97
C TYR A 46 -13.01 -0.87 0.52
N PHE A 47 -11.93 -0.22 0.97
CA PHE A 47 -11.55 -0.20 2.38
C PHE A 47 -12.55 0.59 3.24
N VAL A 48 -13.16 1.64 2.73
CA VAL A 48 -14.24 2.37 3.42
C VAL A 48 -15.48 1.49 3.59
N GLU A 49 -15.86 0.73 2.55
CA GLU A 49 -17.00 -0.19 2.62
C GLU A 49 -16.71 -1.35 3.59
N LEU A 50 -15.52 -1.97 3.49
CA LEU A 50 -15.07 -3.02 4.41
C LEU A 50 -15.08 -2.55 5.86
N SER A 51 -14.58 -1.33 6.12
CA SER A 51 -14.59 -0.72 7.45
C SER A 51 -16.01 -0.60 8.02
N ARG A 52 -16.97 -0.18 7.19
CA ARG A 52 -18.39 -0.07 7.60
C ARG A 52 -19.00 -1.43 7.90
N GLU A 53 -18.76 -2.42 7.05
CA GLU A 53 -19.29 -3.78 7.18
C GLU A 53 -18.73 -4.49 8.42
N ARG A 54 -17.45 -4.31 8.70
CA ARG A 54 -16.76 -4.99 9.80
C ARG A 54 -16.72 -4.19 11.10
N GLY A 55 -17.12 -2.92 11.07
CA GLY A 55 -17.07 -2.04 12.22
C GLY A 55 -15.68 -1.54 12.59
N TYR A 56 -14.72 -1.59 11.64
CA TYR A 56 -13.36 -1.09 11.83
C TYR A 56 -13.29 0.44 11.80
N GLY A 57 -12.26 1.02 12.41
CA GLY A 57 -11.85 2.39 12.15
C GLY A 57 -11.13 2.48 10.81
N ILE A 58 -11.20 3.63 10.16
CA ILE A 58 -10.46 3.90 8.94
C ILE A 58 -10.00 5.34 8.88
N PHE A 59 -8.78 5.54 8.40
CA PHE A 59 -8.23 6.84 8.09
C PHE A 59 -7.54 6.80 6.72
N THR A 60 -8.05 7.58 5.76
CA THR A 60 -7.47 7.68 4.42
C THR A 60 -6.71 8.99 4.30
N THR A 61 -5.48 8.95 3.79
CA THR A 61 -4.66 10.16 3.68
C THR A 61 -3.59 10.03 2.59
N VAL A 62 -3.14 11.19 2.10
CA VAL A 62 -1.91 11.33 1.32
C VAL A 62 -0.81 12.03 2.11
N ASN A 63 -1.09 12.40 3.36
CA ASN A 63 -0.18 13.15 4.21
C ASN A 63 0.79 12.20 4.90
N SER A 64 2.06 12.25 4.50
CA SER A 64 3.11 11.36 5.03
C SER A 64 3.50 11.64 6.49
N ALA A 65 3.14 12.79 7.06
CA ALA A 65 3.44 13.07 8.47
C ALA A 65 2.66 12.18 9.46
N VAL A 66 1.71 11.35 8.99
CA VAL A 66 1.08 10.28 9.78
C VAL A 66 2.07 9.17 10.15
N PHE A 67 3.18 9.04 9.40
CA PHE A 67 4.21 8.04 9.67
C PHE A 67 5.14 8.52 10.79
N ASN A 68 4.64 8.40 12.00
CA ASN A 68 5.35 8.63 13.26
C ASN A 68 4.84 7.62 14.30
N ALA A 69 5.63 7.35 15.34
CA ALA A 69 5.32 6.31 16.31
C ALA A 69 3.97 6.50 17.02
N GLU A 70 3.58 7.75 17.31
CA GLU A 70 2.34 8.05 18.03
C GLU A 70 1.10 7.78 17.17
N ASP A 71 1.10 8.22 15.89
CA ASP A 71 -0.04 8.03 14.99
C ASP A 71 -0.14 6.58 14.52
N LEU A 72 1.00 5.95 14.15
CA LEU A 72 1.03 4.56 13.72
C LEU A 72 0.55 3.59 14.79
N ALA A 73 0.82 3.87 16.07
CA ALA A 73 0.32 3.06 17.18
C ALA A 73 -1.22 2.99 17.28
N ARG A 74 -1.93 3.77 16.50
CA ARG A 74 -3.39 3.81 16.45
C ARG A 74 -3.99 2.88 15.39
N PHE A 75 -3.14 2.19 14.60
CA PHE A 75 -3.57 1.34 13.50
C PHE A 75 -2.98 -0.06 13.65
N GLU A 76 -3.76 -1.06 13.35
CA GLU A 76 -3.34 -2.46 13.25
C GLU A 76 -2.89 -2.81 11.83
N VAL A 77 -3.41 -2.09 10.83
CA VAL A 77 -3.09 -2.32 9.42
C VAL A 77 -2.77 -1.01 8.73
N VAL A 78 -1.67 -0.99 7.98
CA VAL A 78 -1.33 0.07 7.03
C VAL A 78 -1.47 -0.48 5.62
N VAL A 79 -2.26 0.20 4.80
CA VAL A 79 -2.42 -0.11 3.37
C VAL A 79 -1.68 0.95 2.56
N PHE A 80 -0.69 0.54 1.78
CA PHE A 80 -0.10 1.37 0.74
C PHE A 80 -0.93 1.19 -0.53
N ASN A 81 -1.79 2.16 -0.79
CA ASN A 81 -2.69 2.14 -1.94
C ASN A 81 -2.04 2.85 -3.13
N ASN A 82 -1.33 2.11 -3.96
CA ASN A 82 -0.61 2.61 -5.12
C ASN A 82 0.42 3.71 -4.75
N VAL A 83 1.12 3.56 -3.66
CA VAL A 83 2.20 4.46 -3.25
C VAL A 83 3.37 4.31 -4.23
N THR A 84 3.84 5.41 -4.81
CA THR A 84 4.92 5.41 -5.80
C THR A 84 5.91 6.54 -5.55
N GLY A 85 7.17 6.30 -5.91
CA GLY A 85 8.26 7.25 -5.73
C GLY A 85 8.64 7.46 -4.26
N ASP A 86 9.53 8.39 -4.00
CA ASP A 86 9.99 8.75 -2.66
C ASP A 86 8.90 9.56 -1.92
N ALA A 87 7.96 8.84 -1.29
CA ALA A 87 6.77 9.39 -0.65
C ALA A 87 6.94 9.66 0.86
N LEU A 88 7.94 9.06 1.49
CA LEU A 88 8.24 9.15 2.92
C LEU A 88 9.65 9.69 3.14
N SER A 89 9.82 10.58 4.12
CA SER A 89 11.17 10.96 4.55
C SER A 89 11.87 9.80 5.27
N PRO A 90 13.22 9.80 5.36
CA PRO A 90 13.95 8.75 6.08
C PRO A 90 13.48 8.51 7.52
N GLN A 91 12.99 9.53 8.21
CA GLN A 91 12.43 9.39 9.56
C GLN A 91 11.05 8.73 9.53
N GLN A 92 10.23 9.00 8.51
CA GLN A 92 8.92 8.40 8.31
C GLN A 92 9.05 6.93 7.87
N GLU A 93 10.03 6.61 7.03
CA GLU A 93 10.39 5.25 6.66
C GLU A 93 10.80 4.42 7.87
N LEU A 94 11.70 4.96 8.70
CA LEU A 94 12.13 4.30 9.94
C LEU A 94 10.95 4.08 10.90
N ALA A 95 10.07 5.06 11.07
CA ALA A 95 8.89 4.90 11.92
C ALA A 95 7.95 3.81 11.42
N PHE A 96 7.76 3.69 10.11
CA PHE A 96 6.97 2.59 9.52
C PHE A 96 7.66 1.24 9.69
N GLN A 97 8.97 1.15 9.45
CA GLN A 97 9.75 -0.05 9.67
C GLN A 97 9.64 -0.54 11.11
N ASP A 98 9.91 0.33 12.08
CA ASP A 98 9.82 -0.01 13.51
C ASP A 98 8.42 -0.49 13.90
N TRP A 99 7.38 0.16 13.38
CA TRP A 99 5.98 -0.22 13.63
C TRP A 99 5.66 -1.60 13.05
N LEU A 100 6.11 -1.89 11.83
CA LEU A 100 5.86 -3.19 11.18
C LEU A 100 6.63 -4.32 11.89
N GLU A 101 7.90 -4.08 12.23
CA GLU A 101 8.74 -5.05 12.95
C GLU A 101 8.23 -5.30 14.39
N ALA A 102 7.52 -4.33 14.99
CA ALA A 102 6.83 -4.50 16.25
C ALA A 102 5.52 -5.30 16.18
N GLY A 103 5.12 -5.76 14.98
CA GLY A 103 3.96 -6.63 14.78
C GLY A 103 2.77 -5.97 14.09
N GLY A 104 2.93 -4.80 13.51
CA GLY A 104 1.96 -4.19 12.61
C GLY A 104 1.70 -5.07 11.38
N ALA A 105 0.57 -4.87 10.70
CA ALA A 105 0.26 -5.57 9.46
C ALA A 105 0.25 -4.60 8.27
N TRP A 106 0.78 -5.04 7.13
CA TRP A 106 0.88 -4.22 5.93
C TRP A 106 0.27 -4.90 4.70
N ILE A 107 -0.34 -4.08 3.84
CA ILE A 107 -0.84 -4.47 2.52
C ILE A 107 -0.31 -3.46 1.50
N GLY A 108 0.40 -3.94 0.49
CA GLY A 108 0.80 -3.15 -0.67
C GLY A 108 -0.07 -3.46 -1.88
N ILE A 109 -0.57 -2.44 -2.56
CA ILE A 109 -1.41 -2.58 -3.75
C ILE A 109 -0.66 -2.01 -4.95
N HIS A 110 -0.50 -2.86 -5.98
CA HIS A 110 -0.07 -2.52 -7.33
C HIS A 110 1.21 -1.65 -7.35
N GLY A 111 1.10 -0.34 -7.65
CA GLY A 111 2.23 0.59 -7.71
C GLY A 111 3.11 0.65 -6.45
N SER A 112 2.60 0.19 -5.31
CA SER A 112 3.42 0.09 -4.09
C SER A 112 4.52 -0.97 -4.17
N GLY A 113 4.49 -1.84 -5.17
CA GLY A 113 5.53 -2.83 -5.45
C GLY A 113 6.42 -2.48 -6.65
N ASP A 114 6.36 -1.26 -7.17
CA ASP A 114 7.15 -0.86 -8.32
C ASP A 114 8.62 -0.53 -7.97
N HIS A 115 9.42 -0.23 -9.00
CA HIS A 115 10.87 0.05 -8.85
C HIS A 115 11.18 1.47 -8.33
N THR A 116 10.18 2.28 -8.05
CA THR A 116 10.37 3.68 -7.63
C THR A 116 10.75 3.84 -6.16
N HIS A 117 10.87 2.74 -5.41
CA HIS A 117 11.26 2.68 -4.00
C HIS A 117 12.71 2.21 -3.79
N ALA A 118 13.56 2.33 -4.82
CA ALA A 118 14.93 1.82 -4.79
C ALA A 118 15.85 2.52 -3.78
N ASP A 119 15.50 3.72 -3.34
CA ASP A 119 16.19 4.50 -2.30
C ASP A 119 15.87 4.02 -0.88
N TRP A 120 14.91 3.12 -0.73
CA TRP A 120 14.55 2.46 0.54
C TRP A 120 14.79 0.94 0.49
N PRO A 121 16.04 0.46 0.63
CA PRO A 121 16.40 -0.95 0.44
C PRO A 121 15.65 -1.91 1.37
N TRP A 122 15.38 -1.52 2.61
CA TRP A 122 14.59 -2.35 3.53
C TRP A 122 13.20 -2.66 2.96
N TYR A 123 12.55 -1.68 2.35
CA TYR A 123 11.26 -1.85 1.70
C TYR A 123 11.38 -2.64 0.40
N ALA A 124 12.24 -2.18 -0.52
CA ALA A 124 12.33 -2.72 -1.86
C ALA A 124 12.87 -4.17 -1.88
N GLU A 125 13.93 -4.45 -1.13
CA GLU A 125 14.60 -5.75 -1.13
C GLU A 125 14.09 -6.67 0.00
N GLY A 126 13.83 -6.10 1.17
CA GLY A 126 13.43 -6.86 2.36
C GLY A 126 11.93 -7.18 2.41
N LEU A 127 11.06 -6.19 2.17
CA LEU A 127 9.62 -6.34 2.30
C LEU A 127 8.96 -6.80 0.99
N ILE A 128 9.30 -6.17 -0.15
CA ILE A 128 8.75 -6.52 -1.48
C ILE A 128 9.49 -7.72 -2.06
N GLY A 129 10.83 -7.67 -2.14
CA GLY A 129 11.69 -8.71 -2.68
C GLY A 129 11.80 -8.69 -4.21
N PRO A 130 10.76 -9.05 -4.99
CA PRO A 130 10.83 -9.01 -6.46
C PRO A 130 10.98 -7.59 -6.98
N THR A 131 11.82 -7.41 -8.01
CA THR A 131 11.97 -6.12 -8.68
C THR A 131 11.08 -6.04 -9.91
N PHE A 132 10.19 -5.06 -9.96
CA PHE A 132 9.41 -4.75 -11.15
C PHE A 132 10.33 -4.18 -12.24
N ILE A 133 10.27 -4.74 -13.45
CA ILE A 133 11.11 -4.34 -14.58
C ILE A 133 10.32 -3.69 -15.73
N GLY A 134 9.02 -3.84 -15.77
CA GLY A 134 8.16 -3.22 -16.78
C GLY A 134 6.99 -4.11 -17.20
N HIS A 135 6.11 -3.54 -18.01
CA HIS A 135 4.99 -4.20 -18.65
C HIS A 135 5.29 -4.51 -20.12
N PRO A 136 4.65 -5.54 -20.71
CA PRO A 136 4.62 -5.72 -22.15
C PRO A 136 4.05 -4.46 -22.83
N GLN A 137 4.64 -4.08 -23.97
CA GLN A 137 4.17 -2.90 -24.70
C GLN A 137 3.05 -3.21 -25.68
N THR A 138 2.95 -4.47 -26.15
CA THR A 138 1.96 -4.86 -27.16
C THR A 138 1.61 -6.34 -27.04
N PRO A 139 0.41 -6.69 -26.63
CA PRO A 139 -0.60 -5.80 -26.05
C PRO A 139 -0.21 -5.32 -24.64
N HIS A 140 -0.62 -4.11 -24.29
CA HIS A 140 -0.36 -3.54 -22.97
C HIS A 140 -1.20 -4.21 -21.88
N PHE A 141 -2.47 -4.50 -22.19
CA PHE A 141 -3.35 -5.28 -21.33
C PHE A 141 -3.41 -6.74 -21.79
N ASN A 142 -3.27 -7.65 -20.85
CA ASN A 142 -3.30 -9.08 -21.12
C ASN A 142 -4.21 -9.81 -20.13
N GLU A 143 -4.91 -10.84 -20.63
CA GLU A 143 -5.58 -11.79 -19.75
C GLU A 143 -4.56 -12.83 -19.29
N VAL A 144 -4.37 -12.94 -17.99
CA VAL A 144 -3.50 -13.96 -17.40
C VAL A 144 -4.30 -14.95 -16.56
N ARG A 145 -3.74 -16.15 -16.44
CA ARG A 145 -4.23 -17.21 -15.55
C ARG A 145 -3.45 -17.14 -14.24
N ILE A 146 -4.14 -16.84 -13.15
CA ILE A 146 -3.57 -16.79 -11.81
C ILE A 146 -3.88 -18.09 -11.07
N GLU A 147 -2.88 -18.68 -10.43
CA GLU A 147 -2.98 -19.90 -9.64
C GLU A 147 -2.67 -19.64 -8.17
N THR A 148 -3.50 -20.14 -7.27
CA THR A 148 -3.26 -20.10 -5.83
C THR A 148 -2.28 -21.21 -5.46
N LEU A 149 -1.03 -20.89 -5.17
CA LEU A 149 0.01 -21.87 -4.86
C LEU A 149 -0.04 -22.37 -3.42
N ALA A 150 -0.25 -21.47 -2.45
CA ALA A 150 -0.23 -21.79 -1.01
C ALA A 150 -1.66 -21.94 -0.47
N GLN A 151 -2.42 -22.91 -0.97
CA GLN A 151 -3.85 -23.09 -0.66
C GLN A 151 -4.15 -23.27 0.84
N ASP A 152 -3.22 -23.82 1.61
CA ASP A 152 -3.37 -24.00 3.05
C ASP A 152 -3.06 -22.73 3.87
N HIS A 153 -2.59 -21.65 3.23
CA HIS A 153 -2.28 -20.42 3.94
C HIS A 153 -3.57 -19.66 4.27
N PRO A 154 -3.77 -19.16 5.50
CA PRO A 154 -5.00 -18.48 5.91
C PRO A 154 -5.43 -17.30 5.02
N ILE A 155 -4.47 -16.57 4.44
CA ILE A 155 -4.74 -15.45 3.51
C ILE A 155 -5.43 -15.94 2.21
N MET A 156 -5.20 -17.22 1.82
CA MET A 156 -5.78 -17.78 0.61
C MET A 156 -7.18 -18.37 0.83
N ALA A 157 -7.68 -18.35 2.07
CA ALA A 157 -8.98 -18.92 2.41
C ALA A 157 -10.11 -18.24 1.62
N GLY A 158 -10.85 -19.03 0.86
CA GLY A 158 -11.98 -18.54 0.04
C GLY A 158 -11.60 -18.04 -1.35
N LEU A 159 -10.31 -18.02 -1.71
CA LEU A 159 -9.90 -17.79 -3.09
C LEU A 159 -10.10 -19.04 -3.95
N PRO A 160 -10.47 -18.89 -5.23
CA PRO A 160 -10.48 -20.01 -6.16
C PRO A 160 -9.05 -20.52 -6.41
N ASP A 161 -8.91 -21.81 -6.72
CA ASP A 161 -7.60 -22.40 -7.09
C ASP A 161 -7.00 -21.72 -8.31
N VAL A 162 -7.85 -21.28 -9.23
CA VAL A 162 -7.48 -20.62 -10.49
C VAL A 162 -8.53 -19.59 -10.86
N TRP A 163 -8.06 -18.41 -11.28
CA TRP A 163 -8.93 -17.41 -11.93
C TRP A 163 -8.21 -16.71 -13.08
N ARG A 164 -8.95 -15.95 -13.88
CA ARG A 164 -8.40 -15.12 -14.94
C ARG A 164 -8.57 -13.65 -14.59
N HIS A 165 -7.58 -12.86 -14.92
CA HIS A 165 -7.59 -11.43 -14.71
C HIS A 165 -6.95 -10.72 -15.90
N ASN A 166 -7.56 -9.62 -16.34
CA ASN A 166 -7.05 -8.81 -17.42
C ASN A 166 -6.57 -7.48 -16.87
N ASP A 167 -5.28 -7.22 -17.01
CA ASP A 167 -4.62 -6.01 -16.50
C ASP A 167 -3.31 -5.75 -17.25
N GLU A 168 -2.57 -4.74 -16.82
CA GLU A 168 -1.17 -4.49 -17.18
C GLU A 168 -0.27 -5.49 -16.45
N TRP A 169 0.25 -6.49 -17.19
CA TRP A 169 1.10 -7.55 -16.61
C TRP A 169 2.54 -7.43 -17.08
#